data_d9ca8c14d3cf27d7de92c095849f3a83
#
_entry.id   d9ca8c14d3cf27d7de92c095849f3a83
#
_cell.length_a   1.000
_cell.length_b   1.000
_cell.length_c   1.000
_cell.angle_alpha   90.00
_cell.angle_beta   90.00
_cell.angle_gamma   90.00
#
_symmetry.space_group_name_H-M   'P 1'
#
loop_
_entity.id
_entity.type
_entity.pdbx_description
1 polymer ?
#
loop_
_entity_poly.entity_id
_entity_poly.type
_entity_poly.pdbx_seq_one_letter_code
_entity_poly.pdbx_strand_id
1 'polypeptide(L)'
;MDIIRKRAYARAGLLGNPSDGYNGKTISISIRNFRAEVVLYEWDSVDIVQSGDDRADFRSIHDLVQDVRLHGYYGGIRLVKATIKRFVDYCRERNLKLHDRNFSVRYETNIPRQVGMAGSSSIIVATLRCLMKFYGVEIPLAQQPSVALSVETEELGISAGLQDRVIQCYEGMVYMDFDRLVERVADGVTFYAYERLDPALLPPIYVAYHYELSEPTETFHNDIRGRYDCGESLVINAMQHFGRLTVQGREALLSRDWERLSALIDENFDTRRSIYKLPSWQINMVETARRCGASAKFAGSGGAIIGVYRDEAMFRVICDRMAAIGAHTIKPVVN
;
A
#
# COMPACT_ATOMS: atom_id res chain seq x y z
N MET A 1 11.91 -28.76 13.78
CA MET A 1 12.05 -27.77 12.67
C MET A 1 11.02 -26.67 12.88
N ASP A 2 11.48 -25.46 13.19
CA ASP A 2 10.56 -24.37 13.45
C ASP A 2 10.09 -23.73 12.12
N ILE A 3 8.78 -23.72 11.91
CA ILE A 3 8.17 -23.08 10.75
C ILE A 3 7.82 -21.64 11.14
N ILE A 4 8.51 -20.68 10.53
CA ILE A 4 8.25 -19.28 10.71
C ILE A 4 7.20 -18.83 9.68
N ARG A 5 6.08 -18.31 10.16
CA ARG A 5 5.02 -17.78 9.31
C ARG A 5 4.75 -16.33 9.67
N LYS A 6 4.84 -15.46 8.70
CA LYS A 6 4.58 -14.01 8.85
C LYS A 6 3.65 -13.50 7.76
N ARG A 7 2.88 -12.50 8.12
CA ARG A 7 1.88 -11.88 7.25
C ARG A 7 2.09 -10.39 7.20
N ALA A 8 1.67 -9.79 6.09
CA ALA A 8 1.43 -8.37 5.98
C ALA A 8 0.14 -8.17 5.16
N TYR A 9 -0.63 -7.16 5.55
CA TYR A 9 -1.99 -6.97 5.02
C TYR A 9 -2.00 -5.94 3.91
N ALA A 10 -3.02 -6.02 3.04
CA ALA A 10 -3.36 -4.94 2.12
C ALA A 10 -3.66 -3.65 2.89
N ARG A 11 -3.67 -2.52 2.18
CA ARG A 11 -3.97 -1.22 2.78
C ARG A 11 -4.91 -0.38 1.93
N ALA A 12 -5.61 0.54 2.57
CA ALA A 12 -6.24 1.67 1.90
C ALA A 12 -5.79 2.99 2.54
N GLY A 13 -5.42 3.96 1.70
CA GLY A 13 -5.20 5.33 2.12
C GLY A 13 -6.55 6.02 2.37
N LEU A 14 -6.82 6.38 3.61
CA LEU A 14 -8.06 7.05 4.00
C LEU A 14 -8.03 8.52 3.59
N LEU A 15 -6.92 9.22 3.86
CA LEU A 15 -6.70 10.63 3.50
C LEU A 15 -5.23 10.90 3.17
N GLY A 16 -4.99 11.96 2.41
CA GLY A 16 -3.68 12.56 2.19
C GLY A 16 -2.88 12.00 1.01
N ASN A 17 -3.14 10.75 0.59
CA ASN A 17 -2.41 10.21 -0.56
C ASN A 17 -2.73 11.00 -1.86
N PRO A 18 -1.71 11.32 -2.67
CA PRO A 18 -0.36 10.78 -2.71
C PRO A 18 0.73 11.67 -2.06
N SER A 19 0.43 12.46 -1.06
CA SER A 19 1.39 13.46 -0.51
C SER A 19 2.56 12.84 0.30
N ASP A 20 2.52 11.54 0.61
CA ASP A 20 3.61 10.83 1.31
C ASP A 20 4.96 10.93 0.56
N GLY A 21 4.95 10.88 -0.76
CA GLY A 21 6.14 11.09 -1.57
C GLY A 21 6.61 12.55 -1.69
N TYR A 22 5.91 13.51 -1.07
CA TYR A 22 6.12 14.96 -1.21
C TYR A 22 6.17 15.68 0.14
N ASN A 23 6.70 15.02 1.15
CA ASN A 23 6.81 15.51 2.54
C ASN A 23 5.45 15.89 3.16
N GLY A 24 4.37 15.26 2.73
CA GLY A 24 3.04 15.52 3.22
C GLY A 24 2.65 14.62 4.39
N LYS A 25 1.34 14.48 4.59
CA LYS A 25 0.76 13.69 5.67
C LYS A 25 -0.31 12.76 5.13
N THR A 26 -0.45 11.56 5.71
CA THR A 26 -1.47 10.61 5.29
C THR A 26 -2.09 9.87 6.47
N ILE A 27 -3.33 9.39 6.29
CA ILE A 27 -3.94 8.39 7.17
C ILE A 27 -4.24 7.16 6.33
N SER A 28 -3.80 6.00 6.79
CA SER A 28 -4.08 4.72 6.14
C SER A 28 -4.61 3.69 7.12
N ILE A 29 -5.33 2.72 6.58
CA ILE A 29 -5.84 1.57 7.31
C ILE A 29 -5.33 0.27 6.71
N SER A 30 -5.14 -0.74 7.56
CA SER A 30 -4.95 -2.12 7.13
C SER A 30 -6.27 -2.70 6.62
N ILE A 31 -6.20 -3.57 5.60
CA ILE A 31 -7.34 -4.34 5.11
C ILE A 31 -7.02 -5.83 5.32
N ARG A 32 -7.42 -6.38 6.45
CA ARG A 32 -7.09 -7.76 6.86
C ARG A 32 -7.85 -8.83 6.07
N ASN A 33 -8.83 -8.43 5.27
CA ASN A 33 -9.47 -9.28 4.26
C ASN A 33 -8.45 -9.87 3.28
N PHE A 34 -7.36 -9.14 3.02
CA PHE A 34 -6.32 -9.50 2.07
C PHE A 34 -4.94 -9.42 2.71
N ARG A 35 -4.09 -10.40 2.38
CA ARG A 35 -2.74 -10.49 2.94
C ARG A 35 -1.76 -11.14 1.97
N ALA A 36 -0.49 -10.83 2.14
CA ALA A 36 0.61 -11.70 1.75
C ALA A 36 1.05 -12.49 2.97
N GLU A 37 1.32 -13.78 2.79
CA GLU A 37 1.85 -14.67 3.81
C GLU A 37 3.16 -15.25 3.31
N VAL A 38 4.19 -15.21 4.15
CA VAL A 38 5.50 -15.81 3.88
C VAL A 38 5.75 -16.90 4.92
N VAL A 39 6.17 -18.05 4.42
CA VAL A 39 6.58 -19.20 5.23
C VAL A 39 8.06 -19.47 4.99
N LEU A 40 8.83 -19.51 6.06
CA LEU A 40 10.26 -19.78 6.05
C LEU A 40 10.59 -20.87 7.08
N TYR A 41 11.43 -21.80 6.69
CA TYR A 41 11.92 -22.87 7.59
C TYR A 41 13.36 -23.24 7.22
N GLU A 42 14.10 -23.78 8.19
CA GLU A 42 15.48 -24.22 7.99
C GLU A 42 15.56 -25.32 6.93
N TRP A 43 16.54 -25.22 6.03
CA TRP A 43 16.75 -26.13 4.90
C TRP A 43 18.24 -26.28 4.62
N ASP A 44 18.59 -27.27 3.79
CA ASP A 44 20.01 -27.55 3.46
C ASP A 44 20.68 -26.46 2.63
N SER A 45 19.90 -25.75 1.81
CA SER A 45 20.35 -24.63 0.97
C SER A 45 19.35 -23.48 1.02
N VAL A 46 19.69 -22.31 0.50
CA VAL A 46 18.72 -21.23 0.30
C VAL A 46 17.88 -21.55 -0.92
N ASP A 47 16.61 -21.85 -0.69
CA ASP A 47 15.62 -22.21 -1.71
C ASP A 47 14.44 -21.23 -1.69
N ILE A 48 14.06 -20.67 -2.86
CA ILE A 48 12.90 -19.81 -3.03
C ILE A 48 11.88 -20.55 -3.88
N VAL A 49 10.87 -21.09 -3.20
CA VAL A 49 9.83 -21.89 -3.86
C VAL A 49 8.87 -20.99 -4.62
N GLN A 50 8.67 -21.29 -5.90
CA GLN A 50 7.71 -20.56 -6.74
C GLN A 50 6.28 -20.71 -6.21
N SER A 51 5.58 -19.58 -6.08
CA SER A 51 4.15 -19.60 -5.82
C SER A 51 3.37 -19.98 -7.09
N GLY A 52 2.11 -20.36 -6.93
CA GLY A 52 1.23 -20.57 -8.08
C GLY A 52 1.09 -19.34 -8.96
N ASP A 53 1.23 -18.15 -8.38
CA ASP A 53 1.15 -16.84 -9.04
C ASP A 53 2.40 -16.48 -9.86
N ASP A 54 3.55 -17.11 -9.57
CA ASP A 54 4.80 -16.94 -10.33
C ASP A 54 4.97 -17.97 -11.45
N ARG A 55 4.03 -18.91 -11.59
CA ARG A 55 4.06 -19.87 -12.69
C ARG A 55 3.81 -19.13 -14.00
N ALA A 56 4.79 -19.21 -14.89
CA ALA A 56 4.74 -18.65 -16.23
C ALA A 56 4.21 -19.69 -17.24
N ASP A 57 3.04 -20.26 -16.99
CA ASP A 57 2.35 -21.14 -17.92
C ASP A 57 1.37 -20.34 -18.76
N PHE A 58 1.72 -20.13 -20.04
CA PHE A 58 0.90 -19.40 -21.01
C PHE A 58 0.38 -20.39 -22.06
N ARG A 59 -0.91 -20.26 -22.41
CA ARG A 59 -1.54 -21.10 -23.45
C ARG A 59 -0.98 -20.82 -24.84
N SER A 60 -0.44 -19.61 -25.04
CA SER A 60 0.12 -19.17 -26.30
C SER A 60 1.15 -18.05 -26.08
N ILE A 61 1.98 -17.79 -27.10
CA ILE A 61 2.89 -16.64 -27.11
C ILE A 61 2.12 -15.31 -27.06
N HIS A 62 0.88 -15.27 -27.55
CA HIS A 62 0.04 -14.08 -27.50
C HIS A 62 -0.45 -13.82 -26.08
N ASP A 63 -0.79 -14.87 -25.30
CA ASP A 63 -1.15 -14.74 -23.89
C ASP A 63 0.03 -14.24 -23.07
N LEU A 64 1.25 -14.75 -23.33
CA LEU A 64 2.47 -14.24 -22.69
C LEU A 64 2.67 -12.74 -23.00
N VAL A 65 2.55 -12.33 -24.27
CA VAL A 65 2.72 -10.92 -24.65
C VAL A 65 1.65 -10.04 -23.99
N GLN A 66 0.44 -10.52 -23.90
CA GLN A 66 -0.65 -9.81 -23.24
C GLN A 66 -0.42 -9.70 -21.73
N ASP A 67 0.01 -10.78 -21.08
CA ASP A 67 0.37 -10.77 -19.66
C ASP A 67 1.49 -9.78 -19.36
N VAL A 68 2.57 -9.79 -20.16
CA VAL A 68 3.67 -8.83 -20.03
C VAL A 68 3.21 -7.38 -20.26
N ARG A 69 2.27 -7.14 -21.18
CA ARG A 69 1.70 -5.80 -21.40
C ARG A 69 0.86 -5.32 -20.24
N LEU A 70 0.08 -6.21 -19.60
CA LEU A 70 -0.80 -5.90 -18.49
C LEU A 70 -0.05 -5.81 -17.15
N HIS A 71 0.94 -6.68 -16.94
CA HIS A 71 1.56 -6.90 -15.64
C HIS A 71 3.08 -6.58 -15.60
N GLY A 72 3.70 -6.30 -16.75
CA GLY A 72 5.14 -6.12 -16.86
C GLY A 72 5.90 -7.44 -16.61
N TYR A 73 7.22 -7.36 -16.49
CA TYR A 73 8.08 -8.49 -16.07
C TYR A 73 8.02 -8.68 -14.55
N TYR A 74 6.81 -8.74 -13.96
CA TYR A 74 6.61 -8.80 -12.53
C TYR A 74 6.51 -10.25 -12.03
N GLY A 75 7.10 -10.50 -10.85
CA GLY A 75 6.95 -11.74 -10.10
C GLY A 75 7.34 -11.51 -8.65
N GLY A 76 6.66 -12.16 -7.72
CA GLY A 76 6.91 -12.02 -6.29
C GLY A 76 8.28 -12.59 -5.87
N ILE A 77 8.84 -13.55 -6.62
CA ILE A 77 10.21 -14.06 -6.42
C ILE A 77 11.24 -12.92 -6.45
N ARG A 78 11.09 -11.96 -7.37
CA ARG A 78 11.99 -10.80 -7.45
C ARG A 78 11.95 -9.97 -6.17
N LEU A 79 10.78 -9.79 -5.58
CA LEU A 79 10.60 -9.07 -4.31
C LEU A 79 11.24 -9.82 -3.16
N VAL A 80 11.08 -11.14 -3.09
CA VAL A 80 11.71 -12.00 -2.07
C VAL A 80 13.23 -11.93 -2.18
N LYS A 81 13.80 -12.11 -3.39
CA LYS A 81 15.26 -12.03 -3.63
C LYS A 81 15.82 -10.67 -3.21
N ALA A 82 15.19 -9.58 -3.63
CA ALA A 82 15.62 -8.23 -3.29
C ALA A 82 15.54 -7.96 -1.77
N THR A 83 14.49 -8.48 -1.11
CA THR A 83 14.34 -8.37 0.34
C THR A 83 15.45 -9.11 1.09
N ILE A 84 15.79 -10.34 0.66
CA ILE A 84 16.90 -11.12 1.24
C ILE A 84 18.21 -10.35 1.09
N LYS A 85 18.51 -9.87 -0.12
CA LYS A 85 19.75 -9.09 -0.36
C LYS A 85 19.80 -7.86 0.51
N ARG A 86 18.75 -7.02 0.54
CA ARG A 86 18.73 -5.79 1.33
C ARG A 86 18.81 -6.04 2.85
N PHE A 87 18.20 -7.13 3.34
CA PHE A 87 18.35 -7.55 4.73
C PHE A 87 19.79 -7.92 5.10
N VAL A 88 20.48 -8.67 4.23
CA VAL A 88 21.90 -9.02 4.43
C VAL A 88 22.77 -7.78 4.42
N ASP A 89 22.53 -6.84 3.48
CA ASP A 89 23.28 -5.58 3.42
C ASP A 89 23.03 -4.72 4.66
N TYR A 90 21.78 -4.60 5.11
CA TYR A 90 21.40 -3.94 6.37
C TYR A 90 22.20 -4.52 7.56
N CYS A 91 22.28 -5.84 7.67
CA CYS A 91 23.02 -6.50 8.75
C CYS A 91 24.53 -6.24 8.64
N ARG A 92 25.08 -6.31 7.42
CA ARG A 92 26.52 -6.06 7.17
C ARG A 92 26.91 -4.62 7.51
N GLU A 93 26.14 -3.64 7.08
CA GLU A 93 26.37 -2.22 7.38
C GLU A 93 26.41 -1.92 8.89
N ARG A 94 25.77 -2.77 9.71
CA ARG A 94 25.66 -2.62 11.17
C ARG A 94 26.49 -3.63 11.95
N ASN A 95 27.33 -4.41 11.26
CA ASN A 95 28.13 -5.47 11.85
C ASN A 95 27.31 -6.51 12.65
N LEU A 96 26.05 -6.74 12.25
CA LEU A 96 25.21 -7.78 12.82
C LEU A 96 25.60 -9.13 12.24
N LYS A 97 25.92 -10.10 13.09
CA LYS A 97 26.31 -11.45 12.66
C LYS A 97 25.07 -12.28 12.36
N LEU A 98 25.02 -12.82 11.17
CA LEU A 98 24.04 -13.82 10.77
C LEU A 98 24.65 -15.21 11.01
N HIS A 99 23.83 -16.18 11.42
CA HIS A 99 24.28 -17.58 11.52
C HIS A 99 24.31 -18.24 10.13
N ASP A 100 25.03 -19.36 9.99
CA ASP A 100 25.27 -20.04 8.71
C ASP A 100 24.14 -21.00 8.27
N ARG A 101 23.03 -21.06 9.00
CA ARG A 101 21.89 -21.90 8.64
C ARG A 101 21.18 -21.36 7.41
N ASN A 102 20.85 -22.26 6.49
CA ASN A 102 20.09 -21.97 5.29
C ASN A 102 18.59 -22.18 5.52
N PHE A 103 17.78 -21.75 4.55
CA PHE A 103 16.31 -21.82 4.65
C PHE A 103 15.66 -22.00 3.29
N SER A 104 14.49 -22.63 3.31
CA SER A 104 13.52 -22.56 2.22
C SER A 104 12.47 -21.50 2.55
N VAL A 105 12.09 -20.71 1.57
CA VAL A 105 11.08 -19.64 1.69
C VAL A 105 10.07 -19.70 0.55
N ARG A 106 8.78 -19.57 0.90
CA ARG A 106 7.69 -19.43 -0.07
C ARG A 106 6.78 -18.29 0.37
N TYR A 107 6.09 -17.69 -0.59
CA TYR A 107 5.04 -16.70 -0.32
C TYR A 107 3.74 -17.07 -1.02
N GLU A 108 2.64 -16.61 -0.48
CA GLU A 108 1.30 -16.66 -1.07
C GLU A 108 0.61 -15.31 -0.81
N THR A 109 -0.23 -14.87 -1.74
CA THR A 109 -1.01 -13.65 -1.57
C THR A 109 -2.41 -13.79 -2.16
N ASN A 110 -3.39 -13.21 -1.47
CA ASN A 110 -4.75 -13.02 -1.97
C ASN A 110 -5.08 -11.54 -2.20
N ILE A 111 -4.06 -10.66 -2.14
CA ILE A 111 -4.25 -9.23 -2.43
C ILE A 111 -4.47 -9.08 -3.93
N PRO A 112 -5.59 -8.48 -4.36
CA PRO A 112 -5.86 -8.25 -5.78
C PRO A 112 -4.71 -7.48 -6.43
N ARG A 113 -4.30 -7.95 -7.62
CA ARG A 113 -3.14 -7.38 -8.32
C ARG A 113 -3.49 -6.04 -8.96
N GLN A 114 -2.55 -5.10 -8.93
CA GLN A 114 -2.61 -3.80 -9.65
C GLN A 114 -3.86 -2.94 -9.39
N VAL A 115 -4.53 -3.14 -8.27
CA VAL A 115 -5.65 -2.31 -7.84
C VAL A 115 -5.27 -1.27 -6.78
N GLY A 116 -3.98 -1.01 -6.60
CA GLY A 116 -3.50 0.00 -5.68
C GLY A 116 -3.70 -0.34 -4.19
N MET A 117 -3.69 -1.62 -3.81
CA MET A 117 -3.82 -2.08 -2.41
C MET A 117 -2.51 -2.58 -1.78
N ALA A 118 -1.36 -2.21 -2.34
CA ALA A 118 -0.02 -2.44 -1.81
C ALA A 118 0.40 -3.93 -1.69
N GLY A 119 0.13 -4.72 -2.74
CA GLY A 119 0.48 -6.15 -2.78
C GLY A 119 1.99 -6.41 -2.74
N SER A 120 2.79 -5.69 -3.52
CA SER A 120 4.25 -5.87 -3.58
C SER A 120 4.93 -5.62 -2.24
N SER A 121 4.66 -4.49 -1.62
CA SER A 121 5.22 -4.14 -0.30
C SER A 121 4.77 -5.10 0.81
N SER A 122 3.58 -5.71 0.70
CA SER A 122 3.13 -6.74 1.64
C SER A 122 4.03 -7.99 1.61
N ILE A 123 4.45 -8.43 0.41
CA ILE A 123 5.39 -9.56 0.25
C ILE A 123 6.73 -9.19 0.88
N ILE A 124 7.24 -7.98 0.63
CA ILE A 124 8.50 -7.47 1.19
C ILE A 124 8.43 -7.45 2.72
N VAL A 125 7.43 -6.83 3.31
CA VAL A 125 7.29 -6.71 4.77
C VAL A 125 7.13 -8.08 5.42
N ALA A 126 6.35 -9.00 4.85
CA ALA A 126 6.21 -10.36 5.37
C ALA A 126 7.53 -11.15 5.29
N THR A 127 8.29 -11.01 4.19
CA THR A 127 9.61 -11.62 4.02
C THR A 127 10.61 -11.06 5.03
N LEU A 128 10.67 -9.74 5.19
CA LEU A 128 11.54 -9.07 6.16
C LEU A 128 11.27 -9.56 7.58
N ARG A 129 9.99 -9.67 7.97
CA ARG A 129 9.58 -10.22 9.27
C ARG A 129 10.01 -11.68 9.48
N CYS A 130 10.01 -12.50 8.42
CA CYS A 130 10.51 -13.89 8.48
C CYS A 130 12.03 -13.91 8.69
N LEU A 131 12.80 -13.11 7.95
CA LEU A 131 14.25 -13.03 8.05
C LEU A 131 14.68 -12.51 9.43
N MET A 132 14.04 -11.45 9.92
CA MET A 132 14.28 -10.93 11.28
C MET A 132 14.10 -12.04 12.33
N LYS A 133 13.02 -12.81 12.23
CA LYS A 133 12.76 -13.91 13.18
C LYS A 133 13.73 -15.07 13.03
N PHE A 134 14.07 -15.44 11.80
CA PHE A 134 14.98 -16.57 11.52
C PHE A 134 16.40 -16.29 12.03
N TYR A 135 16.93 -15.10 11.76
CA TYR A 135 18.28 -14.69 12.15
C TYR A 135 18.37 -14.09 13.57
N GLY A 136 17.24 -13.88 14.25
CA GLY A 136 17.22 -13.23 15.57
C GLY A 136 17.62 -11.77 15.51
N VAL A 137 17.42 -11.09 14.38
CA VAL A 137 17.77 -9.67 14.18
C VAL A 137 16.55 -8.81 14.48
N GLU A 138 16.71 -7.80 15.31
CA GLU A 138 15.68 -6.81 15.61
C GLU A 138 15.95 -5.51 14.84
N ILE A 139 14.99 -5.12 13.99
CA ILE A 139 14.95 -3.81 13.34
C ILE A 139 13.89 -3.00 14.09
N PRO A 140 14.20 -1.81 14.64
CA PRO A 140 13.23 -0.97 15.32
C PRO A 140 12.00 -0.70 14.44
N LEU A 141 10.81 -0.78 15.01
CA LEU A 141 9.55 -0.66 14.26
C LEU A 141 9.51 0.60 13.40
N ALA A 142 10.03 1.73 13.91
CA ALA A 142 10.05 2.99 13.16
C ALA A 142 10.95 2.93 11.90
N GLN A 143 11.98 2.09 11.89
CA GLN A 143 12.91 1.93 10.77
C GLN A 143 12.44 0.89 9.74
N GLN A 144 11.64 -0.10 10.15
CA GLN A 144 11.18 -1.18 9.25
C GLN A 144 10.55 -0.68 7.95
N PRO A 145 9.69 0.37 7.95
CA PRO A 145 9.12 0.91 6.71
C PRO A 145 10.18 1.39 5.72
N SER A 146 11.22 2.07 6.20
CA SER A 146 12.28 2.60 5.34
C SER A 146 13.18 1.49 4.79
N VAL A 147 13.47 0.46 5.60
CA VAL A 147 14.18 -0.73 5.13
C VAL A 147 13.33 -1.47 4.08
N ALA A 148 12.03 -1.60 4.28
CA ALA A 148 11.14 -2.20 3.29
C ALA A 148 11.03 -1.35 2.00
N LEU A 149 11.04 -0.02 2.12
CA LEU A 149 11.04 0.89 0.98
C LEU A 149 12.31 0.76 0.14
N SER A 150 13.49 0.68 0.79
CA SER A 150 14.78 0.57 0.09
C SER A 150 14.89 -0.69 -0.77
N VAL A 151 14.12 -1.76 -0.47
CA VAL A 151 14.01 -2.94 -1.34
C VAL A 151 13.45 -2.57 -2.71
N GLU A 152 12.46 -1.70 -2.77
CA GLU A 152 11.85 -1.29 -4.04
C GLU A 152 12.66 -0.19 -4.72
N THR A 153 13.11 0.82 -3.97
CA THR A 153 13.78 2.00 -4.55
C THR A 153 15.24 1.75 -4.89
N GLU A 154 16.00 1.07 -4.03
CA GLU A 154 17.44 0.89 -4.19
C GLU A 154 17.79 -0.42 -4.92
N GLU A 155 17.07 -1.53 -4.62
CA GLU A 155 17.36 -2.83 -5.24
C GLU A 155 16.63 -3.03 -6.57
N LEU A 156 15.40 -2.54 -6.69
CA LEU A 156 14.55 -2.80 -7.85
C LEU A 156 14.34 -1.57 -8.75
N GLY A 157 14.78 -0.37 -8.33
CA GLY A 157 14.59 0.86 -9.08
C GLY A 157 13.13 1.29 -9.23
N ILE A 158 12.24 0.83 -8.34
CA ILE A 158 10.80 1.13 -8.39
C ILE A 158 10.53 2.40 -7.58
N SER A 159 9.90 3.39 -8.21
CA SER A 159 9.45 4.60 -7.50
C SER A 159 8.28 4.26 -6.57
N ALA A 160 8.46 4.50 -5.26
CA ALA A 160 7.48 4.17 -4.23
C ALA A 160 7.56 5.15 -3.05
N GLY A 161 6.49 5.28 -2.28
CA GLY A 161 6.41 6.11 -1.07
C GLY A 161 6.36 5.28 0.23
N LEU A 162 6.53 5.94 1.37
CA LEU A 162 6.58 5.27 2.68
C LEU A 162 5.22 4.81 3.20
N GLN A 163 4.12 5.46 2.81
CA GLN A 163 2.79 5.21 3.36
C GLN A 163 2.42 3.73 3.44
N ASP A 164 2.65 2.97 2.37
CA ASP A 164 2.30 1.55 2.27
C ASP A 164 3.06 0.71 3.29
N ARG A 165 4.37 0.97 3.41
CA ARG A 165 5.28 0.22 4.29
C ARG A 165 5.02 0.54 5.75
N VAL A 166 4.69 1.79 6.06
CA VAL A 166 4.32 2.21 7.41
C VAL A 166 3.08 1.47 7.87
N ILE A 167 1.98 1.54 7.10
CA ILE A 167 0.74 0.87 7.54
C ILE A 167 0.89 -0.65 7.61
N GLN A 168 1.71 -1.27 6.76
CA GLN A 168 1.97 -2.71 6.80
C GLN A 168 2.84 -3.13 7.98
N CYS A 169 3.76 -2.27 8.43
CA CYS A 169 4.56 -2.52 9.63
C CYS A 169 3.78 -2.26 10.92
N TYR A 170 3.01 -1.18 10.97
CA TYR A 170 2.28 -0.74 12.18
C TYR A 170 0.93 -1.41 12.36
N GLU A 171 0.24 -1.73 11.26
CA GLU A 171 -1.11 -2.30 11.19
C GLU A 171 -2.20 -1.41 11.84
N GLY A 172 -3.47 -1.78 11.67
CA GLY A 172 -4.60 -1.01 12.20
C GLY A 172 -4.88 0.26 11.40
N MET A 173 -4.92 1.40 12.08
CA MET A 173 -5.05 2.74 11.49
C MET A 173 -3.88 3.61 11.94
N VAL A 174 -3.21 4.28 10.99
CA VAL A 174 -2.01 5.08 11.27
C VAL A 174 -2.10 6.45 10.60
N TYR A 175 -1.88 7.49 11.40
CA TYR A 175 -1.57 8.83 10.93
C TYR A 175 -0.05 8.93 10.75
N MET A 176 0.38 9.44 9.61
CA MET A 176 1.77 9.51 9.19
C MET A 176 2.12 10.94 8.82
N ASP A 177 3.16 11.46 9.40
CA ASP A 177 3.72 12.77 9.08
C ASP A 177 5.10 12.57 8.45
N PHE A 178 5.25 12.97 7.19
CA PHE A 178 6.49 12.87 6.40
C PHE A 178 7.18 14.23 6.25
N ASP A 179 6.79 15.22 7.03
CA ASP A 179 7.44 16.54 7.02
C ASP A 179 8.92 16.40 7.41
N ARG A 180 9.78 17.12 6.73
CA ARG A 180 11.21 17.16 7.04
C ARG A 180 11.51 17.64 8.47
N LEU A 181 10.63 18.42 9.06
CA LEU A 181 10.78 18.89 10.45
C LEU A 181 10.66 17.76 11.49
N VAL A 182 9.99 16.66 11.14
CA VAL A 182 9.86 15.47 12.01
C VAL A 182 10.73 14.31 11.55
N GLU A 183 11.58 14.54 10.55
CA GLU A 183 12.54 13.55 10.07
C GLU A 183 13.55 13.19 11.15
N ARG A 184 13.83 11.91 11.28
CA ARG A 184 14.82 11.36 12.19
C ARG A 184 15.71 10.38 11.46
N VAL A 185 16.97 10.35 11.85
CA VAL A 185 17.95 9.39 11.35
C VAL A 185 18.53 8.64 12.53
N ALA A 186 18.49 7.32 12.49
CA ALA A 186 19.18 6.46 13.43
C ALA A 186 19.77 5.26 12.69
N ASP A 187 21.01 4.92 12.99
CA ASP A 187 21.77 3.84 12.34
C ASP A 187 21.78 3.92 10.81
N GLY A 188 21.80 5.16 10.26
CA GLY A 188 21.80 5.40 8.82
C GLY A 188 20.42 5.18 8.15
N VAL A 189 19.35 4.94 8.92
CA VAL A 189 17.98 4.80 8.41
C VAL A 189 17.19 6.05 8.73
N THR A 190 16.60 6.67 7.70
CA THR A 190 15.67 7.80 7.85
C THR A 190 14.28 7.28 8.15
N PHE A 191 13.58 7.88 9.11
CA PHE A 191 12.18 7.61 9.44
C PHE A 191 11.49 8.88 9.93
N TYR A 192 10.16 8.82 10.09
CA TYR A 192 9.32 9.99 10.38
C TYR A 192 8.40 9.72 11.57
N ALA A 193 7.42 10.61 11.79
CA ALA A 193 6.48 10.47 12.89
C ALA A 193 5.25 9.64 12.46
N TYR A 194 5.02 8.55 13.17
CA TYR A 194 3.91 7.62 12.93
C TYR A 194 3.09 7.44 14.21
N GLU A 195 1.81 7.78 14.16
CA GLU A 195 0.88 7.68 15.27
C GLU A 195 -0.19 6.64 14.98
N ARG A 196 -0.32 5.62 15.84
CA ARG A 196 -1.44 4.69 15.79
C ARG A 196 -2.70 5.37 16.29
N LEU A 197 -3.75 5.33 15.49
CA LEU A 197 -5.09 5.75 15.87
C LEU A 197 -5.95 4.51 16.18
N ASP A 198 -6.90 4.66 17.10
CA ASP A 198 -7.83 3.58 17.41
C ASP A 198 -8.79 3.36 16.23
N PRO A 199 -8.82 2.16 15.62
CA PRO A 199 -9.78 1.85 14.56
C PRO A 199 -11.25 1.97 14.96
N ALA A 200 -11.59 1.94 16.24
CA ALA A 200 -12.95 2.20 16.74
C ALA A 200 -13.43 3.65 16.50
N LEU A 201 -12.55 4.54 16.07
CA LEU A 201 -12.91 5.90 15.63
C LEU A 201 -13.46 5.95 14.23
N LEU A 202 -13.31 4.87 13.43
CA LEU A 202 -13.79 4.84 12.05
C LEU A 202 -15.32 4.78 11.99
N PRO A 203 -15.95 5.53 11.08
CA PRO A 203 -17.33 5.29 10.68
C PRO A 203 -17.48 3.97 9.92
N PRO A 204 -18.70 3.59 9.53
CA PRO A 204 -18.89 2.55 8.52
C PRO A 204 -18.19 2.91 7.21
N ILE A 205 -17.19 2.11 6.81
CA ILE A 205 -16.39 2.31 5.61
C ILE A 205 -16.49 1.11 4.67
N TYR A 206 -16.36 1.38 3.38
CA TYR A 206 -16.29 0.34 2.35
C TYR A 206 -15.03 0.51 1.52
N VAL A 207 -14.63 -0.58 0.88
CA VAL A 207 -13.63 -0.58 -0.19
C VAL A 207 -14.23 -1.29 -1.39
N ALA A 208 -14.13 -0.68 -2.58
CA ALA A 208 -14.51 -1.33 -3.82
C ALA A 208 -13.33 -1.34 -4.79
N TYR A 209 -13.17 -2.44 -5.55
CA TYR A 209 -12.04 -2.64 -6.45
C TYR A 209 -12.46 -3.43 -7.69
N HIS A 210 -11.73 -3.21 -8.79
CA HIS A 210 -12.00 -3.86 -10.07
C HIS A 210 -11.00 -4.97 -10.34
N TYR A 211 -11.44 -6.17 -10.80
CA TYR A 211 -10.54 -7.30 -11.06
C TYR A 211 -9.93 -7.28 -12.46
N GLU A 212 -10.71 -6.85 -13.45
CA GLU A 212 -10.33 -7.00 -14.85
C GLU A 212 -9.62 -5.77 -15.42
N LEU A 213 -9.86 -4.61 -14.82
CA LEU A 213 -9.26 -3.35 -15.25
C LEU A 213 -8.15 -2.98 -14.27
N SER A 214 -6.92 -3.10 -14.71
CA SER A 214 -5.73 -2.70 -13.96
C SER A 214 -4.85 -1.81 -14.85
N GLU A 215 -4.16 -0.87 -14.23
CA GLU A 215 -3.18 -0.04 -14.92
C GLU A 215 -1.87 -0.01 -14.13
N PRO A 216 -0.70 -0.01 -14.82
CA PRO A 216 0.59 0.11 -14.16
C PRO A 216 0.67 1.42 -13.37
N THR A 217 0.94 1.31 -12.08
CA THR A 217 1.03 2.43 -11.14
C THR A 217 2.11 3.45 -11.52
N GLU A 218 3.18 2.99 -12.17
CA GLU A 218 4.38 3.77 -12.49
C GLU A 218 4.12 4.94 -13.44
N THR A 219 3.22 4.77 -14.41
CA THR A 219 2.95 5.78 -15.46
C THR A 219 2.39 7.09 -14.88
N PHE A 220 1.55 7.01 -13.86
CA PHE A 220 0.91 8.19 -13.25
C PHE A 220 1.83 8.92 -12.27
N HIS A 221 2.69 8.21 -11.56
CA HIS A 221 3.56 8.80 -10.56
C HIS A 221 4.70 9.62 -11.17
N ASN A 222 5.25 9.19 -12.31
CA ASN A 222 6.38 9.85 -12.95
C ASN A 222 6.02 11.24 -13.51
N ASP A 223 4.82 11.43 -14.07
CA ASP A 223 4.37 12.73 -14.59
C ASP A 223 4.26 13.77 -13.45
N ILE A 224 3.59 13.42 -12.36
CA ILE A 224 3.40 14.32 -11.22
C ILE A 224 4.70 14.63 -10.50
N ARG A 225 5.63 13.65 -10.39
CA ARG A 225 6.95 13.89 -9.80
C ARG A 225 7.72 14.92 -10.61
N GLY A 226 7.79 14.75 -11.92
CA GLY A 226 8.47 15.72 -12.80
C GLY A 226 7.89 17.13 -12.69
N ARG A 227 6.56 17.26 -12.68
CA ARG A 227 5.87 18.56 -12.53
C ARG A 227 6.12 19.20 -11.16
N TYR A 228 6.15 18.41 -10.10
CA TYR A 228 6.48 18.86 -8.75
C TYR A 228 7.93 19.37 -8.68
N ASP A 229 8.88 18.58 -9.21
CA ASP A 229 10.32 18.89 -9.18
C ASP A 229 10.65 20.12 -10.06
N CYS A 230 9.87 20.37 -11.12
CA CYS A 230 9.92 21.58 -11.92
C CYS A 230 9.29 22.81 -11.22
N GLY A 231 8.73 22.68 -10.04
CA GLY A 231 8.15 23.78 -9.28
C GLY A 231 6.75 24.21 -9.72
N GLU A 232 5.97 23.34 -10.38
CA GLU A 232 4.61 23.66 -10.82
C GLU A 232 3.69 23.95 -9.62
N SER A 233 3.29 25.22 -9.48
CA SER A 233 2.54 25.70 -8.31
C SER A 233 1.22 24.94 -8.08
N LEU A 234 0.52 24.53 -9.14
CA LEU A 234 -0.72 23.77 -9.02
C LEU A 234 -0.48 22.43 -8.30
N VAL A 235 0.58 21.71 -8.68
CA VAL A 235 0.93 20.41 -8.08
C VAL A 235 1.44 20.60 -6.65
N ILE A 236 2.31 21.58 -6.40
CA ILE A 236 2.84 21.89 -5.06
C ILE A 236 1.69 22.22 -4.11
N ASN A 237 0.78 23.12 -4.52
CA ASN A 237 -0.37 23.51 -3.71
C ASN A 237 -1.30 22.35 -3.41
N ALA A 238 -1.52 21.46 -4.39
CA ALA A 238 -2.31 20.24 -4.19
C ALA A 238 -1.67 19.29 -3.17
N MET A 239 -0.34 19.06 -3.23
CA MET A 239 0.36 18.23 -2.25
C MET A 239 0.28 18.79 -0.83
N GLN A 240 0.42 20.10 -0.67
CA GLN A 240 0.22 20.78 0.61
C GLN A 240 -1.23 20.69 1.08
N HIS A 241 -2.18 20.76 0.15
CA HIS A 241 -3.60 20.64 0.47
C HIS A 241 -3.95 19.23 0.99
N PHE A 242 -3.44 18.17 0.36
CA PHE A 242 -3.59 16.80 0.88
C PHE A 242 -3.10 16.68 2.34
N GLY A 243 -1.96 17.30 2.67
CA GLY A 243 -1.46 17.35 4.04
C GLY A 243 -2.42 18.04 5.00
N ARG A 244 -3.02 19.18 4.60
CA ARG A 244 -4.04 19.89 5.41
C ARG A 244 -5.31 19.06 5.60
N LEU A 245 -5.81 18.42 4.54
CA LEU A 245 -6.97 17.52 4.63
C LEU A 245 -6.70 16.37 5.62
N THR A 246 -5.47 15.87 5.67
CA THR A 246 -5.07 14.80 6.60
C THR A 246 -5.12 15.24 8.05
N VAL A 247 -4.63 16.47 8.36
CA VAL A 247 -4.71 17.02 9.72
C VAL A 247 -6.17 17.18 10.15
N GLN A 248 -7.01 17.79 9.30
CA GLN A 248 -8.45 17.93 9.57
C GLN A 248 -9.15 16.57 9.71
N GLY A 249 -8.75 15.59 8.91
CA GLY A 249 -9.30 14.24 8.99
C GLY A 249 -8.93 13.51 10.29
N ARG A 250 -7.72 13.74 10.82
CA ARG A 250 -7.34 13.26 12.15
C ARG A 250 -8.22 13.87 13.23
N GLU A 251 -8.47 15.18 13.18
CA GLU A 251 -9.37 15.88 14.10
C GLU A 251 -10.80 15.36 14.01
N ALA A 252 -11.32 15.19 12.78
CA ALA A 252 -12.65 14.63 12.52
C ALA A 252 -12.80 13.20 13.07
N LEU A 253 -11.78 12.35 12.94
CA LEU A 253 -11.77 11.00 13.52
C LEU A 253 -11.80 11.07 15.05
N LEU A 254 -10.96 11.88 15.68
CA LEU A 254 -10.89 12.00 17.14
C LEU A 254 -12.19 12.55 17.75
N SER A 255 -12.87 13.47 17.06
CA SER A 255 -14.16 14.02 17.49
C SER A 255 -15.36 13.20 17.01
N ARG A 256 -15.15 12.14 16.22
CA ARG A 256 -16.20 11.36 15.56
C ARG A 256 -17.13 12.20 14.65
N ASP A 257 -16.59 13.25 14.06
CA ASP A 257 -17.28 14.05 13.05
C ASP A 257 -17.17 13.35 11.68
N TRP A 258 -18.01 12.34 11.50
CA TRP A 258 -17.97 11.48 10.31
C TRP A 258 -18.50 12.18 9.07
N GLU A 259 -19.33 13.21 9.25
CA GLU A 259 -19.83 14.05 8.16
C GLU A 259 -18.69 14.88 7.57
N ARG A 260 -17.88 15.50 8.46
CA ARG A 260 -16.67 16.20 8.06
C ARG A 260 -15.66 15.26 7.40
N LEU A 261 -15.41 14.08 7.97
CA LEU A 261 -14.50 13.09 7.38
C LEU A 261 -14.94 12.69 5.97
N SER A 262 -16.24 12.48 5.77
CA SER A 262 -16.83 12.15 4.46
C SER A 262 -16.57 13.24 3.44
N ALA A 263 -16.78 14.51 3.80
CA ALA A 263 -16.49 15.66 2.94
C ALA A 263 -14.99 15.77 2.58
N LEU A 264 -14.10 15.54 3.56
CA LEU A 264 -12.65 15.57 3.33
C LEU A 264 -12.18 14.43 2.39
N ILE A 265 -12.81 13.26 2.45
CA ILE A 265 -12.55 12.16 1.53
C ILE A 265 -12.89 12.56 0.09
N ASP A 266 -14.03 13.19 -0.11
CA ASP A 266 -14.45 13.67 -1.43
C ASP A 266 -13.54 14.79 -1.94
N GLU A 267 -13.20 15.75 -1.10
CA GLU A 267 -12.28 16.84 -1.43
C GLU A 267 -10.88 16.33 -1.80
N ASN A 268 -10.39 15.26 -1.14
CA ASN A 268 -9.13 14.61 -1.49
C ASN A 268 -9.17 14.04 -2.92
N PHE A 269 -10.27 13.41 -3.33
CA PHE A 269 -10.40 12.92 -4.70
C PHE A 269 -10.49 14.07 -5.71
N ASP A 270 -11.28 15.09 -5.42
CA ASP A 270 -11.47 16.22 -6.33
C ASP A 270 -10.17 17.00 -6.55
N THR A 271 -9.37 17.18 -5.47
CA THR A 271 -8.01 17.73 -5.57
C THR A 271 -7.13 16.84 -6.44
N ARG A 272 -7.18 15.51 -6.28
CA ARG A 272 -6.41 14.59 -7.11
C ARG A 272 -6.82 14.69 -8.58
N ARG A 273 -8.13 14.73 -8.87
CA ARG A 273 -8.68 14.85 -10.21
C ARG A 273 -8.23 16.14 -10.92
N SER A 274 -7.96 17.21 -10.17
CA SER A 274 -7.53 18.50 -10.75
C SER A 274 -6.10 18.48 -11.28
N ILE A 275 -5.24 17.58 -10.81
CA ILE A 275 -3.82 17.53 -11.18
C ILE A 275 -3.41 16.25 -11.96
N TYR A 276 -4.24 15.20 -11.95
CA TYR A 276 -4.00 13.93 -12.64
C TYR A 276 -4.93 13.74 -13.83
N LYS A 277 -4.39 13.13 -14.88
CA LYS A 277 -5.22 12.54 -15.96
C LYS A 277 -5.68 11.16 -15.51
N LEU A 278 -6.88 11.07 -14.97
CA LEU A 278 -7.42 9.82 -14.44
C LEU A 278 -8.22 9.08 -15.53
N PRO A 279 -8.11 7.73 -15.60
CA PRO A 279 -8.93 6.92 -16.50
C PRO A 279 -10.43 7.05 -16.21
N SER A 280 -11.24 7.08 -17.25
CA SER A 280 -12.69 7.27 -17.15
C SER A 280 -13.39 6.19 -16.29
N TRP A 281 -12.93 4.95 -16.36
CA TRP A 281 -13.48 3.86 -15.57
C TRP A 281 -13.22 4.03 -14.06
N GLN A 282 -12.06 4.56 -13.67
CA GLN A 282 -11.73 4.87 -12.28
C GLN A 282 -12.56 6.04 -11.75
N ILE A 283 -12.76 7.08 -12.56
CA ILE A 283 -13.66 8.18 -12.24
C ILE A 283 -15.09 7.66 -12.06
N ASN A 284 -15.56 6.78 -12.97
CA ASN A 284 -16.89 6.19 -12.90
C ASN A 284 -17.11 5.39 -11.59
N MET A 285 -16.11 4.71 -11.05
CA MET A 285 -16.22 4.05 -9.74
C MET A 285 -16.54 5.06 -8.64
N VAL A 286 -15.78 6.17 -8.56
CA VAL A 286 -16.00 7.23 -7.55
C VAL A 286 -17.37 7.88 -7.71
N GLU A 287 -17.74 8.26 -8.94
CA GLU A 287 -19.03 8.89 -9.22
C GLU A 287 -20.21 7.95 -8.95
N THR A 288 -20.05 6.65 -9.19
CA THR A 288 -21.06 5.63 -8.88
C THR A 288 -21.32 5.54 -7.38
N ALA A 289 -20.26 5.53 -6.56
CA ALA A 289 -20.39 5.54 -5.10
C ALA A 289 -21.06 6.84 -4.60
N ARG A 290 -20.63 7.99 -5.11
CA ARG A 290 -21.20 9.30 -4.73
C ARG A 290 -22.67 9.43 -5.11
N ARG A 291 -23.10 8.87 -6.26
CA ARG A 291 -24.53 8.80 -6.61
C ARG A 291 -25.37 7.95 -5.65
N CYS A 292 -24.75 7.04 -4.91
CA CYS A 292 -25.42 6.30 -3.83
C CYS A 292 -25.46 7.09 -2.50
N GLY A 293 -24.89 8.30 -2.44
CA GLY A 293 -24.79 9.13 -1.23
C GLY A 293 -23.60 8.82 -0.33
N ALA A 294 -22.66 7.97 -0.76
CA ALA A 294 -21.43 7.68 -0.06
C ALA A 294 -20.29 8.62 -0.49
N SER A 295 -19.31 8.86 0.38
CA SER A 295 -18.06 9.49 -0.06
C SER A 295 -17.17 8.51 -0.79
N ALA A 296 -16.26 9.00 -1.63
CA ALA A 296 -15.36 8.13 -2.37
C ALA A 296 -14.08 8.83 -2.82
N LYS A 297 -12.95 8.14 -2.64
CA LYS A 297 -11.63 8.47 -3.21
C LYS A 297 -10.83 7.21 -3.52
N PHE A 298 -9.74 7.32 -4.28
CA PHE A 298 -8.85 6.19 -4.51
C PHE A 298 -8.19 5.72 -3.22
N ALA A 299 -8.19 4.40 -3.01
CA ALA A 299 -7.52 3.75 -1.88
C ALA A 299 -5.98 3.81 -1.98
N GLY A 300 -5.46 3.92 -3.20
CA GLY A 300 -4.03 4.03 -3.50
C GLY A 300 -3.78 4.74 -4.81
N SER A 301 -3.04 4.12 -5.73
CA SER A 301 -2.74 4.65 -7.06
C SER A 301 -3.97 4.72 -7.98
N GLY A 302 -4.91 3.82 -7.83
CA GLY A 302 -6.12 3.65 -8.62
C GLY A 302 -6.55 2.18 -8.61
N GLY A 303 -7.68 1.86 -9.26
CA GLY A 303 -8.23 0.50 -9.31
C GLY A 303 -9.04 0.07 -8.08
N ALA A 304 -8.81 0.70 -6.94
CA ALA A 304 -9.65 0.56 -5.75
C ALA A 304 -10.03 1.94 -5.19
N ILE A 305 -11.23 2.02 -4.63
CA ILE A 305 -11.76 3.19 -3.93
C ILE A 305 -12.10 2.85 -2.49
N ILE A 306 -12.08 3.86 -1.62
CA ILE A 306 -12.52 3.81 -0.23
C ILE A 306 -13.46 4.97 0.04
N GLY A 307 -14.43 4.77 0.92
CA GLY A 307 -15.32 5.83 1.35
C GLY A 307 -16.15 5.46 2.57
N VAL A 308 -16.91 6.44 3.03
CA VAL A 308 -17.85 6.32 4.16
C VAL A 308 -19.25 6.10 3.60
N TYR A 309 -20.02 5.23 4.24
CA TYR A 309 -21.43 5.03 3.99
C TYR A 309 -22.22 5.19 5.30
N ARG A 310 -23.52 5.52 5.19
CA ARG A 310 -24.35 5.86 6.36
C ARG A 310 -24.91 4.63 7.07
N ASP A 311 -25.45 3.68 6.31
CA ASP A 311 -26.20 2.53 6.83
C ASP A 311 -26.17 1.32 5.90
N GLU A 312 -26.67 0.18 6.38
CA GLU A 312 -26.68 -1.08 5.63
C GLU A 312 -27.50 -1.02 4.34
N ALA A 313 -28.53 -0.19 4.27
CA ALA A 313 -29.31 -0.03 3.05
C ALA A 313 -28.46 0.64 1.97
N MET A 314 -27.73 1.70 2.32
CA MET A 314 -26.80 2.37 1.40
C MET A 314 -25.68 1.41 0.97
N PHE A 315 -25.11 0.62 1.91
CA PHE A 315 -24.07 -0.36 1.58
C PHE A 315 -24.54 -1.38 0.53
N ARG A 316 -25.75 -1.91 0.66
CA ARG A 316 -26.32 -2.83 -0.35
C ARG A 316 -26.43 -2.17 -1.72
N VAL A 317 -26.93 -0.93 -1.77
CA VAL A 317 -27.03 -0.16 -3.02
C VAL A 317 -25.65 0.05 -3.64
N ILE A 318 -24.64 0.36 -2.84
CA ILE A 318 -23.24 0.48 -3.32
C ILE A 318 -22.79 -0.85 -3.92
N CYS A 319 -22.98 -1.99 -3.22
CA CYS A 319 -22.62 -3.31 -3.74
C CYS A 319 -23.26 -3.60 -5.10
N ASP A 320 -24.57 -3.38 -5.23
CA ASP A 320 -25.30 -3.64 -6.48
C ASP A 320 -24.81 -2.73 -7.62
N ARG A 321 -24.60 -1.44 -7.35
CA ARG A 321 -24.12 -0.48 -8.35
C ARG A 321 -22.66 -0.72 -8.76
N MET A 322 -21.81 -1.11 -7.82
CA MET A 322 -20.41 -1.48 -8.11
C MET A 322 -20.36 -2.78 -8.92
N ALA A 323 -21.15 -3.79 -8.56
CA ALA A 323 -21.22 -5.04 -9.31
C ALA A 323 -21.66 -4.80 -10.76
N ALA A 324 -22.61 -3.87 -11.01
CA ALA A 324 -23.07 -3.52 -12.34
C ALA A 324 -21.97 -2.91 -13.24
N ILE A 325 -20.88 -2.40 -12.66
CA ILE A 325 -19.72 -1.88 -13.39
C ILE A 325 -18.49 -2.79 -13.26
N GLY A 326 -18.65 -4.05 -12.81
CA GLY A 326 -17.58 -5.03 -12.68
C GLY A 326 -16.66 -4.86 -11.46
N ALA A 327 -17.07 -4.07 -10.46
CA ALA A 327 -16.30 -3.87 -9.24
C ALA A 327 -16.88 -4.65 -8.06
N HIS A 328 -15.97 -5.18 -7.20
CA HIS A 328 -16.33 -5.86 -5.96
C HIS A 328 -16.26 -4.90 -4.78
N THR A 329 -17.23 -5.03 -3.88
CA THR A 329 -17.31 -4.19 -2.67
C THR A 329 -17.18 -5.03 -1.42
N ILE A 330 -16.37 -4.59 -0.47
CA ILE A 330 -16.16 -5.24 0.82
C ILE A 330 -16.29 -4.24 1.98
N LYS A 331 -16.57 -4.76 3.17
CA LYS A 331 -16.32 -4.05 4.43
C LYS A 331 -14.90 -4.40 4.87
N PRO A 332 -14.00 -3.41 4.99
CA PRO A 332 -12.63 -3.71 5.41
C PRO A 332 -12.60 -4.11 6.89
N VAL A 333 -11.89 -5.20 7.17
CA VAL A 333 -11.52 -5.61 8.52
C VAL A 333 -10.19 -4.93 8.85
N VAL A 334 -10.19 -4.02 9.81
CA VAL A 334 -9.02 -3.19 10.16
C VAL A 334 -8.20 -3.80 11.30
N ASN A 335 -8.87 -4.50 12.25
CA ASN A 335 -8.27 -5.18 13.44
C ASN A 335 -8.41 -6.67 13.38
#